data_5770e12379b51712a9b48a49ea5c89d1
#
_entry.id   5770e12379b51712a9b48a49ea5c89d1
#
_cell.length_a   1.000
_cell.length_b   1.000
_cell.length_c   1.000
_cell.angle_alpha   90.00
_cell.angle_beta   90.00
_cell.angle_gamma   90.00
#
_symmetry.space_group_name_H-M   'P 1'
#
loop_
_entity.id
_entity.type
_entity.pdbx_description
1 polymer ?
#
loop_
_entity_poly.entity_id
_entity_poly.type
_entity_poly.pdbx_seq_one_letter_code
_entity_poly.pdbx_strand_id
1 'polypeptide(L)'
;MNILHVLSGDFVAGSETSTAAVIDYQIKLGHQVWIASGQFTHATQARVVPIPIYDRGLLRRFLNIRELTQIIRRENIHIVHAHSRAASWVSYWACRFTHTAYLSTLHGRQHLHFSNKWFNVYGPQCAAVCENIRDQMLEETRVFEPEQLVVIRNGIETKASH
;
A
#
# COMPACT_ATOMS: atom_id res chain seq x y z
N MET A 1 9.67 -9.62 11.44
CA MET A 1 8.51 -10.00 10.59
C MET A 1 8.90 -9.80 9.13
N ASN A 2 8.20 -10.46 8.20
CA ASN A 2 8.37 -10.28 6.77
C ASN A 2 7.23 -9.38 6.27
N ILE A 3 7.57 -8.23 5.70
CA ILE A 3 6.61 -7.19 5.30
C ILE A 3 6.76 -6.92 3.80
N LEU A 4 5.65 -6.88 3.06
CA LEU A 4 5.62 -6.55 1.65
C LEU A 4 4.89 -5.23 1.43
N HIS A 5 5.60 -4.22 0.96
CA HIS A 5 5.01 -2.98 0.47
C HIS A 5 4.67 -3.09 -1.01
N VAL A 6 3.47 -2.65 -1.38
CA VAL A 6 3.00 -2.67 -2.77
C VAL A 6 2.69 -1.25 -3.21
N LEU A 7 3.41 -0.78 -4.23
CA LEU A 7 3.30 0.57 -4.78
C LEU A 7 2.93 0.52 -6.27
N SER A 8 2.15 1.48 -6.74
CA SER A 8 1.77 1.55 -8.16
C SER A 8 2.92 1.98 -9.07
N GLY A 9 3.91 2.68 -8.54
CA GLY A 9 4.99 3.27 -9.36
C GLY A 9 4.59 4.57 -10.05
N ASP A 10 3.34 5.03 -9.89
CA ASP A 10 2.92 6.36 -10.34
C ASP A 10 3.43 7.39 -9.35
N PHE A 11 4.44 8.14 -9.76
CA PHE A 11 5.14 9.09 -8.91
C PHE A 11 4.24 10.23 -8.41
N VAL A 12 3.85 10.11 -7.16
CA VAL A 12 3.59 11.29 -6.33
C VAL A 12 4.76 11.38 -5.36
N ALA A 13 5.72 12.24 -5.62
CA ALA A 13 7.00 12.35 -4.90
C ALA A 13 6.87 12.26 -3.36
N GLY A 14 5.82 12.84 -2.78
CA GLY A 14 5.57 12.82 -1.34
C GLY A 14 5.18 11.45 -0.77
N SER A 15 4.43 10.63 -1.52
CA SER A 15 4.01 9.31 -1.05
C SER A 15 5.16 8.30 -1.06
N GLU A 16 6.04 8.40 -2.06
CA GLU A 16 7.22 7.53 -2.15
C GLU A 16 8.22 7.84 -1.04
N THR A 17 8.48 9.12 -0.76
CA THR A 17 9.39 9.55 0.31
C THR A 17 8.90 9.09 1.69
N SER A 18 7.62 9.28 2.00
CA SER A 18 7.06 8.82 3.28
C SER A 18 7.05 7.30 3.39
N THR A 19 6.78 6.59 2.29
CA THR A 19 6.85 5.12 2.28
C THR A 19 8.28 4.63 2.47
N ALA A 20 9.27 5.27 1.82
CA ALA A 20 10.68 4.95 2.01
C ALA A 20 11.12 5.12 3.47
N ALA A 21 10.71 6.22 4.13
CA ALA A 21 11.01 6.44 5.55
C ALA A 21 10.41 5.36 6.45
N VAL A 22 9.18 4.91 6.18
CA VAL A 22 8.55 3.79 6.91
C VAL A 22 9.32 2.48 6.69
N ILE A 23 9.71 2.19 5.46
CA ILE A 23 10.48 0.99 5.09
C ILE A 23 11.82 0.98 5.83
N ASP A 24 12.57 2.09 5.79
CA ASP A 24 13.86 2.20 6.45
C ASP A 24 13.74 2.05 7.97
N TYR A 25 12.69 2.60 8.56
CA TYR A 25 12.41 2.41 9.98
C TYR A 25 12.11 0.96 10.33
N GLN A 26 11.31 0.27 9.52
CA GLN A 26 11.01 -1.15 9.73
C GLN A 26 12.26 -2.03 9.61
N ILE A 27 13.16 -1.72 8.67
CA ILE A 27 14.45 -2.41 8.54
C ILE A 27 15.32 -2.18 9.78
N LYS A 28 15.40 -0.94 10.29
CA LYS A 28 16.09 -0.62 11.55
C LYS A 28 15.55 -1.39 12.75
N LEU A 29 14.26 -1.71 12.76
CA LEU A 29 13.62 -2.57 13.77
C LEU A 29 13.88 -4.07 13.56
N GLY A 30 14.66 -4.46 12.56
CA GLY A 30 15.02 -5.86 12.28
C GLY A 30 13.96 -6.62 11.46
N HIS A 31 13.05 -5.93 10.80
CA HIS A 31 12.11 -6.57 9.88
C HIS A 31 12.75 -6.82 8.51
N GLN A 32 12.35 -7.90 7.86
CA GLN A 32 12.69 -8.13 6.46
C GLN A 32 11.60 -7.48 5.60
N VAL A 33 12.02 -6.63 4.65
CA VAL A 33 11.10 -5.82 3.86
C VAL A 33 11.29 -6.08 2.37
N TRP A 34 10.17 -6.28 1.68
CA TRP A 34 10.07 -6.37 0.23
C TRP A 34 9.24 -5.22 -0.31
N ILE A 35 9.55 -4.81 -1.54
CA ILE A 35 8.82 -3.78 -2.27
C ILE A 35 8.41 -4.35 -3.61
N ALA A 36 7.11 -4.46 -3.87
CA ALA A 36 6.55 -4.75 -5.17
C ALA A 36 6.17 -3.44 -5.86
N SER A 37 6.93 -3.05 -6.88
CA SER A 37 6.70 -1.82 -7.64
C SER A 37 7.29 -1.95 -9.03
N GLY A 38 6.63 -1.35 -10.04
CA GLY A 38 7.20 -1.25 -11.38
C GLY A 38 8.41 -0.31 -11.46
N GLN A 39 8.45 0.68 -10.57
CA GLN A 39 9.55 1.65 -10.45
C GLN A 39 9.65 2.08 -8.98
N PHE A 40 10.83 1.95 -8.41
CA PHE A 40 11.16 2.45 -7.08
C PHE A 40 12.55 3.07 -7.13
N THR A 41 12.65 4.37 -6.87
CA THR A 41 13.88 5.15 -7.11
C THR A 41 14.69 5.43 -5.86
N HIS A 42 14.09 5.31 -4.67
CA HIS A 42 14.83 5.55 -3.44
C HIS A 42 15.82 4.43 -3.14
N ALA A 43 17.02 4.82 -2.70
CA ALA A 43 18.00 3.87 -2.19
C ALA A 43 17.43 3.20 -0.92
N THR A 44 17.42 1.88 -0.88
CA THR A 44 16.87 1.11 0.24
C THR A 44 17.60 -0.22 0.40
N GLN A 45 17.60 -0.78 1.59
CA GLN A 45 18.03 -2.15 1.86
C GLN A 45 16.91 -3.18 1.67
N ALA A 46 15.69 -2.74 1.36
CA ALA A 46 14.58 -3.64 1.05
C ALA A 46 14.81 -4.38 -0.27
N ARG A 47 14.22 -5.55 -0.41
CA ARG A 47 14.27 -6.35 -1.64
C ARG A 47 13.21 -5.86 -2.61
N VAL A 48 13.63 -5.20 -3.70
CA VAL A 48 12.72 -4.70 -4.73
C VAL A 48 12.39 -5.80 -5.73
N VAL A 49 11.09 -6.01 -5.96
CA VAL A 49 10.56 -6.94 -6.96
C VAL A 49 9.81 -6.11 -8.02
N PRO A 50 10.24 -6.15 -9.28
CA PRO A 50 9.67 -5.32 -10.34
C PRO A 50 8.33 -5.90 -10.81
N ILE A 51 7.22 -5.39 -10.26
CA ILE A 51 5.86 -5.74 -10.68
C ILE A 51 5.17 -4.47 -11.19
N PRO A 52 4.69 -4.43 -12.45
CA PRO A 52 4.05 -3.26 -13.05
C PRO A 52 2.60 -3.09 -12.55
N ILE A 53 2.44 -2.66 -11.30
CA ILE A 53 1.15 -2.49 -10.62
C ILE A 53 0.28 -1.42 -11.29
N TYR A 54 0.87 -0.41 -11.92
CA TYR A 54 0.18 0.69 -12.61
C TYR A 54 -0.58 0.25 -13.87
N ASP A 55 -0.21 -0.88 -14.46
CA ASP A 55 -0.86 -1.37 -15.68
C ASP A 55 -2.31 -1.80 -15.39
N ARG A 56 -3.26 -1.17 -16.11
CA ARG A 56 -4.70 -1.31 -15.85
C ARG A 56 -5.37 -2.44 -16.65
N GLY A 57 -4.65 -3.15 -17.49
CA GLY A 57 -5.18 -4.27 -18.26
C GLY A 57 -5.69 -5.40 -17.37
N LEU A 58 -6.86 -5.97 -17.66
CA LEU A 58 -7.44 -7.05 -16.83
C LEU A 58 -6.50 -8.26 -16.73
N LEU A 59 -5.91 -8.66 -17.85
CA LEU A 59 -4.93 -9.76 -17.87
C LEU A 59 -3.71 -9.44 -17.01
N ARG A 60 -3.18 -8.21 -17.11
CA ARG A 60 -2.03 -7.79 -16.30
C ARG A 60 -2.36 -7.77 -14.81
N ARG A 61 -3.54 -7.29 -14.44
CA ARG A 61 -3.99 -7.33 -13.04
C ARG A 61 -4.05 -8.77 -12.50
N PHE A 62 -4.57 -9.70 -13.28
CA PHE A 62 -4.58 -11.11 -12.91
C PHE A 62 -3.16 -11.65 -12.73
N LEU A 63 -2.24 -11.35 -13.65
CA LEU A 63 -0.83 -11.73 -13.54
C LEU A 63 -0.17 -11.11 -12.30
N ASN A 64 -0.40 -9.83 -12.03
CA ASN A 64 0.12 -9.16 -10.84
C ASN A 64 -0.40 -9.81 -9.54
N ILE A 65 -1.68 -10.19 -9.47
CA ILE A 65 -2.24 -10.92 -8.32
C ILE A 65 -1.53 -12.26 -8.15
N ARG A 66 -1.32 -13.01 -9.24
CA ARG A 66 -0.61 -14.29 -9.22
C ARG A 66 0.85 -14.12 -8.75
N GLU A 67 1.57 -13.14 -9.27
CA GLU A 67 2.95 -12.84 -8.88
C GLU A 67 3.04 -12.45 -7.40
N LEU A 68 2.17 -11.56 -6.91
CA LEU A 68 2.12 -11.21 -5.49
C LEU A 68 1.80 -12.42 -4.62
N THR A 69 0.85 -13.26 -5.02
CA THR A 69 0.52 -14.50 -4.30
C THR A 69 1.72 -15.43 -4.19
N GLN A 70 2.51 -15.55 -5.25
CA GLN A 70 3.74 -16.36 -5.25
C GLN A 70 4.81 -15.78 -4.30
N ILE A 71 5.01 -14.45 -4.32
CA ILE A 71 5.96 -13.79 -3.42
C ILE A 71 5.52 -13.96 -1.97
N ILE A 72 4.26 -13.72 -1.65
CA ILE A 72 3.71 -13.87 -0.30
C ILE A 72 4.01 -15.26 0.25
N ARG A 73 3.79 -16.30 -0.54
CA ARG A 73 4.05 -17.69 -0.13
C ARG A 73 5.54 -18.01 -0.04
N ARG A 74 6.32 -17.65 -1.06
CA ARG A 74 7.74 -17.98 -1.13
C ARG A 74 8.57 -17.30 -0.05
N GLU A 75 8.28 -16.03 0.22
CA GLU A 75 9.01 -15.22 1.20
C GLU A 75 8.36 -15.25 2.59
N ASN A 76 7.31 -16.06 2.76
CA ASN A 76 6.56 -16.16 4.03
C ASN A 76 6.16 -14.78 4.57
N ILE A 77 5.52 -13.97 3.73
CA ILE A 77 5.10 -12.61 4.09
C ILE A 77 4.02 -12.66 5.15
N HIS A 78 4.20 -11.90 6.22
CA HIS A 78 3.25 -11.82 7.34
C HIS A 78 2.24 -10.70 7.14
N ILE A 79 2.66 -9.58 6.54
CA ILE A 79 1.83 -8.40 6.33
C ILE A 79 2.08 -7.83 4.94
N VAL A 80 1.00 -7.51 4.22
CA VAL A 80 1.04 -6.73 2.98
C VAL A 80 0.50 -5.33 3.24
N HIS A 81 1.26 -4.32 2.83
CA HIS A 81 0.90 -2.91 2.96
C HIS A 81 0.81 -2.25 1.58
N ALA A 82 -0.39 -1.89 1.15
CA ALA A 82 -0.63 -1.23 -0.13
C ALA A 82 -0.66 0.29 0.02
N HIS A 83 -0.06 1.01 -0.94
CA HIS A 83 0.12 2.47 -0.88
C HIS A 83 -0.64 3.24 -1.97
N SER A 84 -1.47 2.58 -2.75
CA SER A 84 -2.31 3.22 -3.74
C SER A 84 -3.55 2.36 -4.01
N ARG A 85 -4.55 2.95 -4.68
CA ARG A 85 -5.74 2.20 -5.05
C ARG A 85 -5.44 1.02 -5.99
N ALA A 86 -4.54 1.21 -6.97
CA ALA A 86 -4.14 0.12 -7.87
C ALA A 86 -3.43 -0.99 -7.10
N ALA A 87 -2.53 -0.63 -6.19
CA ALA A 87 -1.87 -1.57 -5.29
C ALA A 87 -2.87 -2.27 -4.37
N SER A 88 -3.84 -1.54 -3.81
CA SER A 88 -4.89 -2.11 -2.95
C SER A 88 -5.70 -3.18 -3.67
N TRP A 89 -6.05 -2.95 -4.93
CA TRP A 89 -6.84 -3.90 -5.71
C TRP A 89 -6.14 -5.25 -5.89
N VAL A 90 -4.87 -5.24 -6.28
CA VAL A 90 -4.11 -6.49 -6.49
C VAL A 90 -3.73 -7.14 -5.16
N SER A 91 -3.39 -6.35 -4.14
CA SER A 91 -3.06 -6.84 -2.80
C SER A 91 -4.24 -7.49 -2.11
N TYR A 92 -5.43 -6.90 -2.20
CA TYR A 92 -6.65 -7.48 -1.63
C TYR A 92 -6.86 -8.93 -2.07
N TRP A 93 -6.82 -9.18 -3.38
CA TRP A 93 -7.01 -10.53 -3.90
C TRP A 93 -5.86 -11.47 -3.55
N ALA A 94 -4.60 -11.01 -3.65
CA ALA A 94 -3.44 -11.82 -3.28
C ALA A 94 -3.51 -12.25 -1.80
N CYS A 95 -3.85 -11.32 -0.90
CA CYS A 95 -3.99 -11.61 0.53
C CYS A 95 -5.21 -12.50 0.82
N ARG A 96 -6.30 -12.32 0.08
CA ARG A 96 -7.49 -13.18 0.20
C ARG A 96 -7.18 -14.64 -0.16
N PHE A 97 -6.31 -14.88 -1.15
CA PHE A 97 -5.88 -16.22 -1.55
C PHE A 97 -4.80 -16.83 -0.65
N THR A 98 -4.11 -16.03 0.12
CA THR A 98 -3.01 -16.48 1.01
C THR A 98 -3.36 -16.42 2.49
N HIS A 99 -4.50 -15.82 2.83
CA HIS A 99 -4.91 -15.52 4.22
C HIS A 99 -3.88 -14.65 4.98
N THR A 100 -3.16 -13.77 4.25
CA THR A 100 -2.14 -12.91 4.80
C THR A 100 -2.77 -11.62 5.33
N ALA A 101 -2.26 -11.10 6.44
CA ALA A 101 -2.71 -9.82 7.00
C ALA A 101 -2.47 -8.69 5.98
N TYR A 102 -3.46 -7.78 5.88
CA TYR A 102 -3.48 -6.75 4.85
C TYR A 102 -3.92 -5.41 5.44
N LEU A 103 -3.22 -4.36 5.07
CA LEU A 103 -3.60 -2.97 5.33
C LEU A 103 -3.24 -2.07 4.15
N SER A 104 -3.81 -0.87 4.12
CA SER A 104 -3.52 0.11 3.08
C SER A 104 -3.33 1.52 3.64
N THR A 105 -2.63 2.37 2.88
CA THR A 105 -2.51 3.81 3.16
C THR A 105 -2.98 4.62 1.95
N LEU A 106 -3.84 5.59 2.21
CA LEU A 106 -4.34 6.55 1.23
C LEU A 106 -3.51 7.83 1.32
N HIS A 107 -2.70 8.08 0.29
CA HIS A 107 -1.80 9.24 0.20
C HIS A 107 -2.41 10.45 -0.50
N GLY A 108 -3.62 10.34 -1.06
CA GLY A 108 -4.29 11.42 -1.76
C GLY A 108 -5.78 11.16 -1.93
N ARG A 109 -6.52 12.18 -2.39
CA ARG A 109 -7.95 12.05 -2.68
C ARG A 109 -8.18 10.96 -3.71
N GLN A 110 -9.22 10.18 -3.49
CA GLN A 110 -9.57 9.07 -4.36
C GLN A 110 -10.59 9.50 -5.42
N HIS A 111 -10.34 9.15 -6.68
CA HIS A 111 -11.37 9.24 -7.72
C HIS A 111 -12.33 8.05 -7.58
N LEU A 112 -13.51 8.33 -7.04
CA LEU A 112 -14.49 7.31 -6.72
C LEU A 112 -15.38 7.01 -7.92
N HIS A 113 -15.31 5.79 -8.43
CA HIS A 113 -16.24 5.24 -9.39
C HIS A 113 -17.33 4.45 -8.66
N PHE A 114 -18.45 4.18 -9.31
CA PHE A 114 -19.60 3.51 -8.72
C PHE A 114 -19.25 2.21 -7.97
N SER A 115 -18.39 1.36 -8.57
CA SER A 115 -17.95 0.10 -7.96
C SER A 115 -17.18 0.28 -6.65
N ASN A 116 -16.47 1.40 -6.48
CA ASN A 116 -15.64 1.64 -5.29
C ASN A 116 -16.43 2.17 -4.09
N LYS A 117 -17.67 2.57 -4.32
CA LYS A 117 -18.56 3.03 -3.26
C LYS A 117 -19.12 1.89 -2.43
N TRP A 118 -19.02 0.67 -2.91
CA TRP A 118 -19.65 -0.51 -2.32
C TRP A 118 -18.71 -1.68 -2.05
N PHE A 119 -17.52 -1.70 -2.66
CA PHE A 119 -16.57 -2.79 -2.52
C PHE A 119 -15.26 -2.30 -1.91
N ASN A 120 -14.97 -2.74 -0.68
CA ASN A 120 -13.76 -2.40 0.05
C ASN A 120 -12.56 -3.23 -0.43
N VAL A 121 -11.69 -2.62 -1.23
CA VAL A 121 -10.40 -3.21 -1.63
C VAL A 121 -9.24 -2.76 -0.74
N TYR A 122 -9.50 -1.84 0.20
CA TYR A 122 -8.45 -1.25 1.03
C TYR A 122 -8.12 -2.09 2.27
N GLY A 123 -8.94 -3.12 2.53
CA GLY A 123 -8.75 -4.02 3.66
C GLY A 123 -9.51 -3.62 4.93
N PRO A 124 -9.36 -4.41 5.99
CA PRO A 124 -10.07 -4.20 7.24
C PRO A 124 -9.53 -3.01 8.05
N GLN A 125 -8.31 -2.59 7.77
CA GLN A 125 -7.65 -1.42 8.38
C GLN A 125 -7.03 -0.57 7.28
N CYS A 126 -7.30 0.72 7.30
CA CYS A 126 -6.79 1.67 6.33
C CYS A 126 -6.30 2.94 7.03
N ALA A 127 -5.16 3.46 6.63
CA ALA A 127 -4.65 4.74 7.08
C ALA A 127 -4.93 5.82 6.02
N ALA A 128 -5.36 7.01 6.45
CA ALA A 128 -5.39 8.21 5.63
C ALA A 128 -4.30 9.17 6.12
N VAL A 129 -3.57 9.82 5.20
CA VAL A 129 -2.48 10.73 5.60
C VAL A 129 -2.96 12.09 6.13
N CYS A 130 -4.25 12.40 6.02
CA CYS A 130 -4.87 13.56 6.62
C CYS A 130 -6.39 13.37 6.77
N GLU A 131 -7.01 14.23 7.58
CA GLU A 131 -8.45 14.23 7.86
C GLU A 131 -9.29 14.40 6.59
N ASN A 132 -8.88 15.26 5.66
CA ASN A 132 -9.61 15.52 4.42
C ASN A 132 -9.80 14.26 3.57
N ILE A 133 -8.79 13.38 3.53
CA ILE A 133 -8.88 12.09 2.81
C ILE A 133 -9.78 11.12 3.57
N ARG A 134 -9.64 11.05 4.90
CA ARG A 134 -10.51 10.22 5.74
C ARG A 134 -11.97 10.63 5.56
N ASP A 135 -12.26 11.91 5.69
CA ASP A 135 -13.63 12.44 5.62
C ASP A 135 -14.23 12.21 4.23
N GLN A 136 -13.45 12.42 3.15
CA GLN A 136 -13.87 12.05 1.80
C GLN A 136 -14.31 10.58 1.71
N MET A 137 -13.51 9.67 2.27
CA MET A 137 -13.81 8.24 2.18
C MET A 137 -15.05 7.85 3.00
N LEU A 138 -15.26 8.45 4.15
CA LEU A 138 -16.43 8.21 5.00
C LEU A 138 -17.69 8.81 4.41
N GLU A 139 -17.62 10.01 3.83
CA GLU A 139 -18.77 10.72 3.28
C GLU A 139 -19.19 10.20 1.90
N GLU A 140 -18.22 9.91 1.03
CA GLU A 140 -18.48 9.57 -0.37
C GLU A 140 -18.56 8.06 -0.63
N THR A 141 -18.25 7.21 0.37
CA THR A 141 -18.30 5.75 0.23
C THR A 141 -19.09 5.11 1.39
N ARG A 142 -19.37 3.80 1.22
CA ARG A 142 -19.95 2.95 2.28
C ARG A 142 -19.07 1.73 2.55
N VAL A 143 -17.77 1.87 2.33
CA VAL A 143 -16.83 0.76 2.42
C VAL A 143 -16.07 0.72 3.75
N PHE A 144 -16.15 1.78 4.54
CA PHE A 144 -15.48 1.87 5.84
C PHE A 144 -16.46 2.20 6.95
N GLU A 145 -16.31 1.53 8.08
CA GLU A 145 -16.75 2.05 9.36
C GLU A 145 -15.69 3.05 9.89
N PRO A 146 -16.09 4.07 10.68
CA PRO A 146 -15.16 5.10 11.17
C PRO A 146 -13.91 4.55 11.87
N GLU A 147 -14.04 3.44 12.58
CA GLU A 147 -12.96 2.79 13.34
C GLU A 147 -11.94 2.08 12.45
N GLN A 148 -12.30 1.78 11.20
CA GLN A 148 -11.43 1.11 10.23
C GLN A 148 -10.50 2.08 9.49
N LEU A 149 -10.77 3.39 9.57
CA LEU A 149 -10.05 4.41 8.84
C LEU A 149 -9.40 5.42 9.80
N VAL A 150 -8.13 5.19 10.09
CA VAL A 150 -7.35 6.02 11.02
C VAL A 150 -6.55 7.10 10.27
N VAL A 151 -6.35 8.26 10.91
CA VAL A 151 -5.47 9.30 10.35
C VAL A 151 -4.06 9.09 10.89
N ILE A 152 -3.11 8.85 9.98
CA ILE A 152 -1.67 8.77 10.28
C ILE A 152 -0.97 9.76 9.37
N ARG A 153 -0.61 10.92 9.90
CA ARG A 153 0.05 11.99 9.13
C ARG A 153 1.47 11.58 8.74
N ASN A 154 1.87 11.94 7.52
CA ASN A 154 3.24 11.72 7.08
C ASN A 154 4.21 12.49 7.98
N GLY A 155 5.19 11.77 8.53
CA GLY A 155 6.32 12.39 9.24
C GLY A 155 7.36 12.90 8.25
N ILE A 156 8.04 13.99 8.61
CA ILE A 156 9.26 14.46 7.94
C ILE A 156 10.40 14.39 8.96
N GLU A 157 11.55 13.90 8.51
CA GLU A 157 12.77 13.95 9.32
C GLU A 157 13.24 15.40 9.35
N THR A 158 13.02 16.08 10.49
CA THR A 158 13.60 17.41 10.71
C THR A 158 15.07 17.22 11.03
N LYS A 159 15.97 17.58 10.09
CA LYS A 159 17.38 17.75 10.44
C LYS A 159 17.44 18.85 11.50
N ALA A 160 17.85 18.50 12.73
CA ALA A 160 18.19 19.49 13.71
C ALA A 160 19.32 20.33 13.11
N SER A 161 19.05 21.61 12.82
CA SER A 161 20.07 22.58 12.46
C SER A 161 20.90 22.81 13.73
N HIS A 162 22.13 22.34 13.70
CA HIS A 162 23.16 22.71 14.67
C HIS A 162 23.80 24.01 14.23
#